data_6eb00f0af007c00a83c883b8959ce79b
#
_entry.id   6eb00f0af007c00a83c883b8959ce79b
#
_cell.length_a   1.000
_cell.length_b   1.000
_cell.length_c   1.000
_cell.angle_alpha   90.00
_cell.angle_beta   90.00
_cell.angle_gamma   90.00
#
_symmetry.space_group_name_H-M   'P 1'
#
loop_
_entity.id
_entity.type
_entity.pdbx_description
1 polymer ?
#
loop_
_entity_poly.entity_id
_entity_poly.type
_entity_poly.pdbx_seq_one_letter_code
_entity_poly.pdbx_strand_id
1 'polypeptide(L)'
;VLYYSRSNNVSKDYLIKEVSLATVVRSVIKKNSRDFISKNIAIDIEDVEGTVYSDAKWLEFILNQVIGNAIKYMRESNGKVKIFTIQNENNIVLTIEDNGIGIIEKDINRVFEKGFTGENGRQFGKSTGIGLYLCKKLAQQLGLGLTLISKTGEGTKVRIIFPLGSVNLMH
;
A
#
# COMPACT_ATOMS: atom_id res chain seq x y z
N VAL A 1 11.66 -0.78 13.44
CA VAL A 1 11.39 -0.92 14.85
C VAL A 1 10.85 0.37 15.44
N LEU A 2 11.44 1.51 15.06
CA LEU A 2 10.97 2.80 15.52
C LEU A 2 9.50 3.05 15.12
N TYR A 3 9.17 2.72 13.88
CA TYR A 3 7.81 2.85 13.39
C TYR A 3 6.84 1.92 14.11
N TYR A 4 7.25 0.69 14.37
CA TYR A 4 6.41 -0.26 15.08
C TYR A 4 6.10 0.23 16.50
N SER A 5 7.12 0.74 17.20
CA SER A 5 6.96 1.25 18.53
C SER A 5 5.98 2.44 18.56
N ARG A 6 6.11 3.36 17.59
CA ARG A 6 5.21 4.50 17.48
C ARG A 6 3.79 4.10 17.13
N SER A 7 3.62 3.08 16.28
CA SER A 7 2.29 2.65 15.87
C SER A 7 1.43 2.11 17.01
N ASN A 8 2.04 1.74 18.13
CA ASN A 8 1.30 1.30 19.30
C ASN A 8 0.68 2.45 20.08
N ASN A 9 1.13 3.68 19.83
CA ASN A 9 0.67 4.88 20.53
C ASN A 9 0.12 5.93 19.56
N VAL A 10 -0.37 5.49 18.43
CA VAL A 10 -0.64 6.37 17.29
C VAL A 10 -1.79 7.31 17.45
N SER A 11 -2.77 7.01 18.30
CA SER A 11 -3.93 7.89 18.47
C SER A 11 -3.53 9.29 18.91
N LYS A 12 -2.37 9.44 19.52
CA LYS A 12 -1.85 10.73 19.98
C LYS A 12 -0.96 11.42 18.95
N ASP A 13 -0.51 10.68 17.92
CA ASP A 13 0.49 11.16 16.98
C ASP A 13 -0.06 11.49 15.59
N TYR A 14 -1.34 11.30 15.36
CA TYR A 14 -1.92 11.55 14.05
C TYR A 14 -2.22 13.01 13.82
N LEU A 15 -1.82 13.48 12.65
CA LEU A 15 -2.16 14.82 12.19
C LEU A 15 -3.09 14.68 10.99
N ILE A 16 -4.38 14.64 11.27
CA ILE A 16 -5.39 14.43 10.23
C ILE A 16 -5.65 15.75 9.51
N LYS A 17 -5.42 15.73 8.21
CA LYS A 17 -5.60 16.89 7.33
C LYS A 17 -6.18 16.43 6.01
N GLU A 18 -6.59 17.39 5.20
CA GLU A 18 -6.94 17.13 3.82
C GLU A 18 -5.68 16.75 3.05
N VAL A 19 -5.72 15.62 2.37
CA VAL A 19 -4.57 15.05 1.66
C VAL A 19 -4.96 14.77 0.22
N SER A 20 -4.16 15.27 -0.72
CA SER A 20 -4.30 14.92 -2.14
C SER A 20 -3.67 13.57 -2.38
N LEU A 21 -4.47 12.61 -2.86
CA LEU A 21 -3.96 11.26 -3.14
C LEU A 21 -2.90 11.28 -4.23
N ALA A 22 -3.10 12.11 -5.27
CA ALA A 22 -2.11 12.23 -6.33
C ALA A 22 -0.76 12.72 -5.79
N THR A 23 -0.77 13.67 -4.86
CA THR A 23 0.45 14.20 -4.29
C THR A 23 1.22 13.13 -3.49
N VAL A 24 0.51 12.37 -2.67
CA VAL A 24 1.11 11.31 -1.87
C VAL A 24 1.69 10.21 -2.76
N VAL A 25 0.92 9.78 -3.75
CA VAL A 25 1.36 8.75 -4.69
C VAL A 25 2.62 9.19 -5.44
N ARG A 26 2.62 10.41 -5.97
CA ARG A 26 3.79 10.93 -6.69
C ARG A 26 5.03 11.00 -5.79
N SER A 27 4.83 11.37 -4.53
CA SER A 27 5.94 11.42 -3.57
C SER A 27 6.57 10.05 -3.37
N VAL A 28 5.75 9.01 -3.20
CA VAL A 28 6.25 7.65 -2.98
C VAL A 28 6.90 7.09 -4.24
N ILE A 29 6.33 7.33 -5.41
CA ILE A 29 6.94 6.91 -6.68
C ILE A 29 8.31 7.56 -6.85
N LYS A 30 8.42 8.85 -6.55
CA LYS A 30 9.70 9.57 -6.65
C LYS A 30 10.75 8.96 -5.73
N LYS A 31 10.38 8.60 -4.50
CA LYS A 31 11.30 7.97 -3.55
C LYS A 31 11.81 6.62 -4.02
N ASN A 32 11.03 5.92 -4.83
CA ASN A 32 11.39 4.61 -5.35
C ASN A 32 11.84 4.62 -6.80
N SER A 33 12.06 5.80 -7.38
CA SER A 33 12.34 5.95 -8.81
C SER A 33 13.58 5.20 -9.26
N ARG A 34 14.62 5.14 -8.43
CA ARG A 34 15.84 4.41 -8.78
C ARG A 34 15.56 2.93 -9.02
N ASP A 35 14.75 2.32 -8.17
CA ASP A 35 14.42 0.90 -8.30
C ASP A 35 13.53 0.64 -9.50
N PHE A 36 12.57 1.51 -9.77
CA PHE A 36 11.74 1.39 -10.96
C PHE A 36 12.57 1.45 -12.24
N ILE A 37 13.52 2.38 -12.29
CA ILE A 37 14.39 2.53 -13.45
C ILE A 37 15.33 1.34 -13.60
N SER A 38 15.99 0.93 -12.52
CA SER A 38 16.97 -0.16 -12.57
C SER A 38 16.36 -1.50 -12.93
N LYS A 39 15.11 -1.73 -12.50
CA LYS A 39 14.39 -2.97 -12.82
C LYS A 39 13.52 -2.84 -14.06
N ASN A 40 13.54 -1.68 -14.69
CA ASN A 40 12.80 -1.42 -15.93
C ASN A 40 11.29 -1.68 -15.76
N ILE A 41 10.72 -1.20 -14.66
CA ILE A 41 9.30 -1.35 -14.36
C ILE A 41 8.55 -0.15 -14.89
N ALA A 42 7.51 -0.39 -15.70
CA ALA A 42 6.63 0.68 -16.19
C ALA A 42 5.68 1.11 -15.07
N ILE A 43 5.38 2.41 -15.02
CA ILE A 43 4.49 2.96 -14.00
C ILE A 43 3.38 3.75 -14.68
N ASP A 44 2.14 3.50 -14.25
CA ASP A 44 0.98 4.25 -14.70
C ASP A 44 0.27 4.81 -13.47
N ILE A 45 0.28 6.13 -13.32
CA ILE A 45 -0.39 6.83 -12.21
C ILE A 45 -1.30 7.94 -12.72
N GLU A 46 -1.74 7.86 -13.97
CA GLU A 46 -2.53 8.91 -14.60
C GLU A 46 -3.92 9.08 -13.98
N ASP A 47 -4.50 8.02 -13.48
CA ASP A 47 -5.86 8.00 -12.97
C ASP A 47 -5.96 8.11 -11.44
N VAL A 48 -4.99 8.75 -10.80
CA VAL A 48 -5.03 8.98 -9.36
C VAL A 48 -5.62 10.36 -9.09
N GLU A 49 -6.79 10.40 -8.47
CA GLU A 49 -7.53 11.63 -8.18
C GLU A 49 -8.14 11.59 -6.79
N GLY A 50 -8.53 12.76 -6.31
CA GLY A 50 -9.32 12.89 -5.10
C GLY A 50 -8.52 13.31 -3.88
N THR A 51 -9.26 13.80 -2.90
CA THR A 51 -8.71 14.22 -1.61
C THR A 51 -9.42 13.47 -0.50
N VAL A 52 -8.66 13.17 0.56
CA VAL A 52 -9.17 12.45 1.72
C VAL A 52 -8.69 13.14 2.98
N TYR A 53 -9.31 12.85 4.12
CA TYR A 53 -8.83 13.32 5.40
C TYR A 53 -8.05 12.18 6.05
N SER A 54 -6.74 12.36 6.18
CA SER A 54 -5.85 11.33 6.72
C SER A 54 -4.54 11.98 7.17
N ASP A 55 -3.60 11.16 7.60
CA ASP A 55 -2.26 11.60 7.97
C ASP A 55 -1.32 11.28 6.80
N ALA A 56 -0.84 12.32 6.14
CA ALA A 56 -0.02 12.15 4.94
C ALA A 56 1.26 11.34 5.20
N LYS A 57 1.90 11.55 6.34
CA LYS A 57 3.14 10.85 6.69
C LYS A 57 2.91 9.34 6.81
N TRP A 58 1.87 8.93 7.52
CA TRP A 58 1.59 7.53 7.73
C TRP A 58 0.99 6.88 6.48
N LEU A 59 0.24 7.65 5.69
CA LEU A 59 -0.24 7.17 4.40
C LEU A 59 0.93 6.91 3.45
N GLU A 60 1.93 7.79 3.42
CA GLU A 60 3.15 7.55 2.64
C GLU A 60 3.87 6.28 3.14
N PHE A 61 3.90 6.06 4.44
CA PHE A 61 4.50 4.84 4.98
C PHE A 61 3.81 3.59 4.43
N ILE A 62 2.48 3.55 4.48
CA ILE A 62 1.70 2.42 3.95
C ILE A 62 1.99 2.21 2.48
N LEU A 63 1.90 3.27 1.68
CA LEU A 63 2.14 3.19 0.24
C LEU A 63 3.57 2.76 -0.07
N ASN A 64 4.54 3.25 0.69
CA ASN A 64 5.93 2.88 0.48
C ASN A 64 6.16 1.38 0.72
N GLN A 65 5.50 0.81 1.73
CA GLN A 65 5.59 -0.63 1.99
C GLN A 65 4.95 -1.44 0.86
N VAL A 66 3.78 -1.02 0.40
CA VAL A 66 3.06 -1.70 -0.69
C VAL A 66 3.86 -1.64 -1.99
N ILE A 67 4.36 -0.47 -2.33
CA ILE A 67 5.15 -0.28 -3.56
C ILE A 67 6.49 -1.01 -3.46
N GLY A 68 7.12 -0.97 -2.30
CA GLY A 68 8.35 -1.74 -2.07
C GLY A 68 8.16 -3.23 -2.30
N ASN A 69 7.03 -3.78 -1.86
CA ASN A 69 6.72 -5.19 -2.12
C ASN A 69 6.46 -5.44 -3.60
N ALA A 70 5.76 -4.54 -4.28
CA ALA A 70 5.53 -4.67 -5.72
C ALA A 70 6.86 -4.73 -6.50
N ILE A 71 7.81 -3.90 -6.11
CA ILE A 71 9.14 -3.89 -6.73
C ILE A 71 9.91 -5.17 -6.41
N LYS A 72 9.89 -5.58 -5.14
CA LYS A 72 10.64 -6.74 -4.66
C LYS A 72 10.22 -8.03 -5.35
N TYR A 73 8.93 -8.21 -5.56
CA TYR A 73 8.38 -9.43 -6.15
C TYR A 73 7.97 -9.26 -7.60
N MET A 74 8.58 -8.28 -8.28
CA MET A 74 8.29 -8.03 -9.68
C MET A 74 8.89 -9.12 -10.56
N ARG A 75 8.21 -9.42 -11.67
CA ARG A 75 8.70 -10.33 -12.69
C ARG A 75 9.94 -9.74 -13.37
N GLU A 76 10.74 -10.59 -13.99
CA GLU A 76 12.01 -10.17 -14.59
C GLU A 76 11.87 -9.25 -15.80
N SER A 77 10.81 -9.42 -16.58
CA SER A 77 10.61 -8.60 -17.77
C SER A 77 9.17 -8.12 -17.87
N ASN A 78 8.99 -6.97 -18.51
CA ASN A 78 7.68 -6.36 -18.74
C ASN A 78 6.92 -6.09 -17.46
N GLY A 79 7.65 -5.77 -16.38
CA GLY A 79 7.04 -5.40 -15.11
C GLY A 79 6.26 -4.10 -15.21
N LYS A 80 5.12 -4.05 -14.55
CA LYS A 80 4.28 -2.86 -14.56
C LYS A 80 3.57 -2.68 -13.23
N VAL A 81 3.50 -1.43 -12.77
CA VAL A 81 2.69 -1.04 -11.63
C VAL A 81 1.70 0.01 -12.09
N LYS A 82 0.43 -0.22 -11.81
CA LYS A 82 -0.63 0.74 -12.10
C LYS A 82 -1.28 1.17 -10.80
N ILE A 83 -1.42 2.47 -10.61
CA ILE A 83 -2.07 3.04 -9.43
C ILE A 83 -3.19 3.93 -9.90
N PHE A 84 -4.38 3.74 -9.33
CA PHE A 84 -5.55 4.51 -9.75
C PHE A 84 -6.54 4.61 -8.60
N THR A 85 -7.46 5.57 -8.70
CA THR A 85 -8.54 5.73 -7.72
C THR A 85 -9.89 5.53 -8.39
N ILE A 86 -10.83 5.00 -7.63
CA ILE A 86 -12.24 4.93 -8.02
C ILE A 86 -13.04 5.54 -6.87
N GLN A 87 -13.86 6.53 -7.17
CA GLN A 87 -14.67 7.20 -6.18
C GLN A 87 -16.14 6.88 -6.39
N ASN A 88 -16.84 6.56 -5.29
CA ASN A 88 -18.28 6.45 -5.27
C ASN A 88 -18.84 7.34 -4.16
N GLU A 89 -20.14 7.22 -3.86
CA GLU A 89 -20.77 8.06 -2.85
C GLU A 89 -20.22 7.83 -1.43
N ASN A 90 -19.75 6.63 -1.15
CA ASN A 90 -19.38 6.21 0.20
C ASN A 90 -17.88 6.20 0.46
N ASN A 91 -17.06 6.08 -0.59
CA ASN A 91 -15.62 5.98 -0.38
C ASN A 91 -14.83 6.33 -1.64
N ILE A 92 -13.52 6.49 -1.44
CA ILE A 92 -12.53 6.50 -2.51
C ILE A 92 -11.67 5.25 -2.29
N VAL A 93 -11.46 4.48 -3.34
CA VAL A 93 -10.59 3.29 -3.29
C VAL A 93 -9.34 3.58 -4.11
N LEU A 94 -8.18 3.55 -3.44
CA LEU A 94 -6.88 3.67 -4.08
C LEU A 94 -6.35 2.26 -4.31
N THR A 95 -6.11 1.91 -5.57
CA THR A 95 -5.66 0.57 -5.95
C THR A 95 -4.23 0.62 -6.48
N ILE A 96 -3.39 -0.26 -5.95
CA ILE A 96 -2.02 -0.47 -6.43
C ILE A 96 -1.97 -1.88 -7.01
N GLU A 97 -1.79 -1.97 -8.32
CA GLU A 97 -1.85 -3.23 -9.06
C GLU A 97 -0.51 -3.48 -9.74
N ASP A 98 0.07 -4.67 -9.50
CA ASP A 98 1.30 -5.06 -10.16
C ASP A 98 1.10 -6.37 -10.93
N ASN A 99 1.95 -6.60 -11.92
CA ASN A 99 1.97 -7.85 -12.68
C ASN A 99 3.17 -8.72 -12.29
N GLY A 100 3.55 -8.67 -11.01
CA GLY A 100 4.65 -9.46 -10.48
C GLY A 100 4.33 -10.95 -10.38
N ILE A 101 5.13 -11.65 -9.57
CA ILE A 101 4.98 -13.11 -9.44
C ILE A 101 3.76 -13.53 -8.62
N GLY A 102 3.15 -12.60 -7.91
CA GLY A 102 1.98 -12.90 -7.09
C GLY A 102 2.32 -13.61 -5.79
N ILE A 103 1.29 -13.87 -5.01
CA ILE A 103 1.41 -14.58 -3.73
C ILE A 103 0.69 -15.90 -3.85
N ILE A 104 1.32 -16.99 -3.41
CA ILE A 104 0.69 -18.30 -3.49
C ILE A 104 -0.57 -18.34 -2.62
N GLU A 105 -1.56 -19.10 -3.07
CA GLU A 105 -2.88 -19.10 -2.46
C GLU A 105 -2.86 -19.42 -0.96
N LYS A 106 -2.05 -20.36 -0.54
CA LYS A 106 -1.96 -20.73 0.87
C LYS A 106 -1.44 -19.62 1.78
N ASP A 107 -0.74 -18.63 1.21
CA ASP A 107 -0.17 -17.52 1.98
C ASP A 107 -1.06 -16.28 1.99
N ILE A 108 -2.03 -16.17 1.10
CA ILE A 108 -2.82 -14.94 0.95
C ILE A 108 -3.51 -14.53 2.25
N ASN A 109 -4.07 -15.46 2.98
CA ASN A 109 -4.80 -15.15 4.21
C ASN A 109 -3.89 -14.77 5.38
N ARG A 110 -2.58 -14.89 5.20
CA ARG A 110 -1.61 -14.69 6.27
C ARG A 110 -0.69 -13.49 6.05
N VAL A 111 -0.84 -12.79 4.92
CA VAL A 111 0.13 -11.76 4.53
C VAL A 111 0.21 -10.58 5.50
N PHE A 112 -0.84 -10.35 6.28
CA PHE A 112 -0.86 -9.28 7.26
C PHE A 112 -0.51 -9.74 8.68
N GLU A 113 -0.13 -11.00 8.86
CA GLU A 113 0.27 -11.50 10.19
C GLU A 113 1.66 -10.97 10.55
N LYS A 114 1.83 -10.65 11.83
CA LYS A 114 3.13 -10.21 12.35
C LYS A 114 4.17 -11.31 12.18
N GLY A 115 5.30 -10.98 11.57
CA GLY A 115 6.39 -11.93 11.36
C GLY A 115 6.23 -12.83 10.15
N PHE A 116 5.11 -12.73 9.42
CA PHE A 116 4.91 -13.56 8.24
C PHE A 116 5.77 -13.06 7.07
N THR A 117 6.57 -13.94 6.48
CA THR A 117 7.38 -13.60 5.30
C THR A 117 6.96 -14.37 4.04
N GLY A 118 6.23 -15.47 4.22
CA GLY A 118 5.78 -16.29 3.11
C GLY A 118 6.90 -16.98 2.36
N GLU A 119 6.53 -17.76 1.35
CA GLU A 119 7.48 -18.47 0.51
C GLU A 119 8.28 -17.52 -0.37
N ASN A 120 7.61 -16.52 -0.95
CA ASN A 120 8.29 -15.53 -1.79
C ASN A 120 9.29 -14.69 -0.99
N GLY A 121 8.95 -14.35 0.25
CA GLY A 121 9.86 -13.61 1.12
C GLY A 121 11.13 -14.39 1.43
N ARG A 122 11.02 -15.69 1.65
CA ARG A 122 12.17 -16.54 1.89
C ARG A 122 13.03 -16.69 0.64
N GLN A 123 12.39 -16.75 -0.52
CA GLN A 123 13.08 -16.94 -1.79
C GLN A 123 13.89 -15.70 -2.19
N PHE A 124 13.37 -14.50 -1.93
CA PHE A 124 13.95 -13.26 -2.43
C PHE A 124 14.72 -12.47 -1.37
N GLY A 125 15.04 -13.07 -0.26
CA GLY A 125 15.90 -12.49 0.74
C GLY A 125 15.17 -12.07 2.00
N LYS A 126 15.80 -11.17 2.76
CA LYS A 126 15.31 -10.82 4.08
C LYS A 126 14.01 -10.04 4.03
N SER A 127 13.05 -10.49 4.81
CA SER A 127 11.84 -9.76 5.10
C SER A 127 11.57 -9.90 6.59
N THR A 128 11.26 -8.79 7.24
CA THR A 128 10.96 -8.83 8.67
C THR A 128 9.56 -9.33 8.97
N GLY A 129 8.68 -9.31 7.96
CA GLY A 129 7.27 -9.62 8.15
C GLY A 129 6.53 -8.56 8.93
N ILE A 130 7.15 -7.42 9.18
CA ILE A 130 6.55 -6.33 9.96
C ILE A 130 5.84 -5.32 9.08
N GLY A 131 6.34 -5.10 7.84
CA GLY A 131 5.82 -4.06 6.97
C GLY A 131 4.32 -4.12 6.72
N LEU A 132 3.81 -5.24 6.22
CA LEU A 132 2.38 -5.38 5.96
C LEU A 132 1.56 -5.46 7.25
N TYR A 133 2.10 -6.07 8.29
CA TYR A 133 1.46 -6.06 9.60
C TYR A 133 1.25 -4.62 10.10
N LEU A 134 2.29 -3.79 10.02
CA LEU A 134 2.19 -2.39 10.42
C LEU A 134 1.21 -1.62 9.54
N CYS A 135 1.21 -1.88 8.23
CA CYS A 135 0.27 -1.24 7.32
C CYS A 135 -1.18 -1.52 7.72
N LYS A 136 -1.48 -2.78 8.05
CA LYS A 136 -2.83 -3.15 8.47
C LYS A 136 -3.21 -2.46 9.77
N LYS A 137 -2.29 -2.44 10.73
CA LYS A 137 -2.52 -1.79 12.01
C LYS A 137 -2.72 -0.28 11.86
N LEU A 138 -1.88 0.38 11.07
CA LEU A 138 -2.01 1.80 10.79
C LEU A 138 -3.31 2.13 10.05
N ALA A 139 -3.66 1.31 9.06
CA ALA A 139 -4.90 1.49 8.33
C ALA A 139 -6.10 1.44 9.28
N GLN A 140 -6.15 0.44 10.15
CA GLN A 140 -7.22 0.33 11.15
C GLN A 140 -7.31 1.56 12.04
N GLN A 141 -6.18 2.06 12.49
CA GLN A 141 -6.14 3.22 13.37
C GLN A 141 -6.49 4.53 12.65
N LEU A 142 -6.22 4.61 11.36
CA LEU A 142 -6.60 5.75 10.53
C LEU A 142 -8.03 5.65 9.99
N GLY A 143 -8.72 4.56 10.31
CA GLY A 143 -10.09 4.35 9.83
C GLY A 143 -10.17 3.93 8.38
N LEU A 144 -9.11 3.32 7.84
CA LEU A 144 -9.04 2.91 6.45
C LEU A 144 -9.21 1.40 6.32
N GLY A 145 -9.77 0.97 5.17
CA GLY A 145 -9.74 -0.44 4.80
C GLY A 145 -8.44 -0.73 4.05
N LEU A 146 -7.91 -1.93 4.22
CA LEU A 146 -6.73 -2.38 3.50
C LEU A 146 -6.96 -3.84 3.12
N THR A 147 -7.02 -4.11 1.82
CA THR A 147 -7.26 -5.46 1.29
C THR A 147 -6.22 -5.83 0.26
N LEU A 148 -6.05 -7.12 0.04
CA LEU A 148 -5.08 -7.65 -0.90
C LEU A 148 -5.69 -8.82 -1.66
N ILE A 149 -5.53 -8.80 -2.98
CA ILE A 149 -5.92 -9.88 -3.88
C ILE A 149 -4.69 -10.23 -4.69
N SER A 150 -4.38 -11.51 -4.81
CA SER A 150 -3.20 -11.92 -5.55
C SER A 150 -3.44 -13.27 -6.21
N LYS A 151 -2.76 -13.47 -7.33
CA LYS A 151 -2.79 -14.74 -8.05
C LYS A 151 -1.40 -15.03 -8.59
N THR A 152 -0.91 -16.22 -8.28
CA THR A 152 0.42 -16.66 -8.70
C THR A 152 0.57 -16.53 -10.22
N GLY A 153 1.65 -15.89 -10.63
CA GLY A 153 1.97 -15.67 -12.05
C GLY A 153 1.26 -14.47 -12.67
N GLU A 154 0.29 -13.87 -11.99
CA GLU A 154 -0.46 -12.73 -12.54
C GLU A 154 -0.22 -11.43 -11.81
N GLY A 155 0.12 -11.49 -10.52
CA GLY A 155 0.45 -10.30 -9.75
C GLY A 155 -0.44 -10.09 -8.54
N THR A 156 -0.36 -8.89 -7.99
CA THR A 156 -1.02 -8.53 -6.74
C THR A 156 -1.75 -7.20 -6.88
N LYS A 157 -2.89 -7.10 -6.23
CA LYS A 157 -3.68 -5.88 -6.18
C LYS A 157 -3.95 -5.55 -4.72
N VAL A 158 -3.51 -4.37 -4.29
CA VAL A 158 -3.75 -3.87 -2.94
C VAL A 158 -4.69 -2.70 -3.04
N ARG A 159 -5.72 -2.69 -2.19
CA ARG A 159 -6.70 -1.60 -2.15
C ARG A 159 -6.70 -0.93 -0.79
N ILE A 160 -6.66 0.39 -0.80
CA ILE A 160 -6.82 1.21 0.40
C ILE A 160 -8.15 1.93 0.25
N ILE A 161 -9.05 1.72 1.20
CA ILE A 161 -10.41 2.23 1.14
C ILE A 161 -10.55 3.38 2.12
N PHE A 162 -10.89 4.57 1.60
CA PHE A 162 -11.07 5.79 2.39
C PHE A 162 -12.56 6.08 2.50
N PRO A 163 -13.19 5.83 3.67
CA PRO A 163 -14.62 6.16 3.85
C PRO A 163 -14.86 7.66 3.79
N LEU A 164 -15.87 8.09 3.04
CA LEU A 164 -16.22 9.50 2.91
C LEU A 164 -17.45 9.90 3.72
N GLY A 165 -18.38 8.96 3.86
CA GLY A 165 -19.65 9.24 4.51
C GLY A 165 -19.53 9.69 5.96
N SER A 166 -18.62 9.07 6.73
CA SER A 166 -18.42 9.41 8.12
C SER A 166 -17.92 10.84 8.31
N VAL A 167 -17.12 11.34 7.37
CA VAL A 167 -16.63 12.71 7.41
C VAL A 167 -17.78 13.68 7.20
N ASN A 168 -18.65 13.39 6.23
CA ASN A 168 -19.80 14.24 5.95
C ASN A 168 -20.78 14.29 7.10
N LEU A 169 -20.93 13.20 7.81
CA LEU A 169 -21.85 13.13 8.95
C LEU A 169 -21.34 13.87 10.18
N MET A 170 -20.06 14.16 10.26
CA MET A 170 -19.46 14.88 11.37
C MET A 170 -19.66 16.39 11.29
N HIS A 171 -20.20 16.87 10.20
CA HIS A 171 -20.50 18.28 10.01
C HIS A 171 -21.97 18.56 10.32
#